data_7d2346af0f98bdd44a2c24588bcab88e
#
_entry.id   7d2346af0f98bdd44a2c24588bcab88e
#
_cell.length_a   1.000
_cell.length_b   1.000
_cell.length_c   1.000
_cell.angle_alpha   90.00
_cell.angle_beta   90.00
_cell.angle_gamma   90.00
#
_symmetry.space_group_name_H-M   'P 1'
#
loop_
_entity.id
_entity.type
_entity.pdbx_description
1 polymer ?
#
loop_
_entity_poly.entity_id
_entity_poly.type
_entity_poly.pdbx_seq_one_letter_code
_entity_poly.pdbx_strand_id
1 'polypeptide(L)'
;MKKIKKLFCICIMLTFVASCAKPTISFTNDEIELINKYSQQKMRVLIYNNENDSLILRQQTKEFSNTDLQSDIFENLKIQMLLTVQDTSNAGVGIAAPQVGISRRLIAVQRFDKVDEPFEFYANAYIVYYSDEKRIGSEGCLSIPNLRGNVERSETIVVKYIDTETLKPLTDTVSGFTSVIFQHEVDHLDGILYIDKLHPDV
;
A
#
# COMPACT_ATOMS: atom_id res chain seq x y z
N MET A 1 25.64 35.94 -70.91
CA MET A 1 25.41 34.53 -70.55
C MET A 1 25.52 34.41 -69.02
N LYS A 2 24.44 34.38 -68.28
CA LYS A 2 24.42 34.24 -66.80
C LYS A 2 24.28 32.76 -66.44
N LYS A 3 25.27 32.20 -65.75
CA LYS A 3 25.25 30.84 -65.22
C LYS A 3 24.41 30.82 -63.90
N ILE A 4 23.30 30.08 -63.92
CA ILE A 4 22.47 29.84 -62.74
C ILE A 4 23.10 28.68 -62.00
N LYS A 5 23.58 28.94 -60.75
CA LYS A 5 24.00 27.88 -59.80
C LYS A 5 22.76 27.30 -59.14
N LYS A 6 22.47 26.02 -59.41
CA LYS A 6 21.43 25.26 -58.67
C LYS A 6 21.99 24.91 -57.27
N LEU A 7 21.35 25.46 -56.25
CA LEU A 7 21.60 25.10 -54.84
C LEU A 7 20.79 23.85 -54.52
N PHE A 8 21.49 22.73 -54.26
CA PHE A 8 20.87 21.48 -53.86
C PHE A 8 20.71 21.52 -52.33
N CYS A 9 19.50 21.67 -51.86
CA CYS A 9 19.14 21.62 -50.43
C CYS A 9 18.96 20.16 -50.03
N ILE A 10 19.96 19.60 -49.33
CA ILE A 10 19.85 18.22 -48.77
C ILE A 10 19.06 18.35 -47.45
N CYS A 11 17.81 17.93 -47.49
CA CYS A 11 16.97 17.78 -46.29
C CYS A 11 17.40 16.47 -45.59
N ILE A 12 18.18 16.59 -44.49
CA ILE A 12 18.48 15.46 -43.61
C ILE A 12 17.24 15.24 -42.73
N MET A 13 16.46 14.17 -43.05
CA MET A 13 15.43 13.67 -42.18
C MET A 13 16.07 13.00 -40.98
N LEU A 14 16.08 13.66 -39.83
CA LEU A 14 16.39 13.01 -38.55
C LEU A 14 15.17 12.12 -38.17
N THR A 15 15.33 10.81 -38.37
CA THR A 15 14.40 9.84 -37.81
C THR A 15 14.63 9.74 -36.32
N PHE A 16 13.73 10.31 -35.52
CA PHE A 16 13.66 10.07 -34.08
C PHE A 16 13.21 8.61 -33.86
N VAL A 17 14.15 7.73 -33.56
CA VAL A 17 13.83 6.40 -33.06
C VAL A 17 13.43 6.56 -31.60
N ALA A 18 12.14 6.64 -31.32
CA ALA A 18 11.63 6.56 -29.96
C ALA A 18 11.95 5.14 -29.45
N SER A 19 12.97 5.01 -28.63
CA SER A 19 13.25 3.79 -27.88
C SER A 19 12.09 3.56 -26.92
N CYS A 20 11.21 2.63 -27.25
CA CYS A 20 10.18 2.13 -26.34
C CYS A 20 10.89 1.25 -25.30
N ALA A 21 11.45 1.87 -24.25
CA ALA A 21 11.94 1.12 -23.10
C ALA A 21 10.74 0.37 -22.52
N LYS A 22 10.84 -0.96 -22.35
CA LYS A 22 9.81 -1.74 -21.64
C LYS A 22 9.68 -1.16 -20.24
N PRO A 23 8.44 -0.94 -19.75
CA PRO A 23 8.24 -0.49 -18.39
C PRO A 23 8.88 -1.51 -17.44
N THR A 24 9.75 -1.02 -16.55
CA THR A 24 10.45 -1.86 -15.58
C THR A 24 9.67 -1.88 -14.27
N ILE A 25 9.65 -3.02 -13.61
CA ILE A 25 9.12 -3.17 -12.25
C ILE A 25 9.93 -2.27 -11.31
N SER A 26 9.25 -1.54 -10.43
CA SER A 26 9.89 -0.61 -9.48
C SER A 26 10.21 -1.25 -8.13
N PHE A 27 9.83 -2.50 -7.89
CA PHE A 27 10.28 -3.27 -6.73
C PHE A 27 11.82 -3.31 -6.68
N THR A 28 12.38 -3.13 -5.50
CA THR A 28 13.82 -3.32 -5.29
C THR A 28 14.19 -4.80 -5.31
N ASN A 29 15.46 -5.12 -5.53
CA ASN A 29 15.93 -6.51 -5.48
C ASN A 29 15.67 -7.14 -4.11
N ASP A 30 15.84 -6.38 -3.02
CA ASP A 30 15.61 -6.86 -1.67
C ASP A 30 14.11 -7.16 -1.41
N GLU A 31 13.20 -6.32 -1.93
CA GLU A 31 11.75 -6.59 -1.87
C GLU A 31 11.39 -7.86 -2.64
N ILE A 32 11.94 -8.04 -3.86
CA ILE A 32 11.74 -9.24 -4.68
C ILE A 32 12.27 -10.48 -3.98
N GLU A 33 13.48 -10.42 -3.42
CA GLU A 33 14.08 -11.54 -2.67
C GLU A 33 13.24 -11.91 -1.46
N LEU A 34 12.79 -10.91 -0.68
CA LEU A 34 11.95 -11.13 0.49
C LEU A 34 10.61 -11.79 0.11
N ILE A 35 9.93 -11.31 -0.93
CA ILE A 35 8.66 -11.89 -1.41
C ILE A 35 8.89 -13.33 -1.89
N ASN A 36 9.93 -13.58 -2.69
CA ASN A 36 10.24 -14.92 -3.21
C ASN A 36 10.60 -15.91 -2.11
N LYS A 37 11.27 -15.45 -1.04
CA LYS A 37 11.63 -16.29 0.13
C LYS A 37 10.40 -16.90 0.80
N TYR A 38 9.28 -16.19 0.84
CA TYR A 38 8.04 -16.63 1.49
C TYR A 38 7.00 -17.19 0.51
N SER A 39 7.40 -17.59 -0.71
CA SER A 39 6.47 -18.05 -1.74
C SER A 39 5.36 -18.94 -1.17
N GLN A 40 4.10 -18.51 -1.32
CA GLN A 40 2.89 -19.18 -0.84
C GLN A 40 2.86 -19.49 0.68
N GLN A 41 3.60 -18.76 1.49
CA GLN A 41 3.63 -18.88 2.94
C GLN A 41 3.32 -17.54 3.60
N LYS A 42 2.91 -17.60 4.89
CA LYS A 42 2.82 -16.38 5.69
C LYS A 42 4.19 -15.74 5.88
N MET A 43 4.25 -14.43 5.88
CA MET A 43 5.46 -13.65 6.14
C MET A 43 5.65 -13.41 7.64
N ARG A 44 6.89 -13.11 8.03
CA ARG A 44 7.17 -12.63 9.38
C ARG A 44 6.61 -11.24 9.57
N VAL A 45 5.84 -11.04 10.64
CA VAL A 45 5.40 -9.70 11.04
C VAL A 45 6.54 -8.99 11.75
N LEU A 46 6.82 -7.74 11.34
CA LEU A 46 7.81 -6.86 11.96
C LEU A 46 7.27 -6.33 13.29
N ILE A 47 8.13 -6.26 14.32
CA ILE A 47 7.77 -5.87 15.68
C ILE A 47 8.43 -4.55 16.07
N TYR A 48 7.64 -3.58 16.55
CA TYR A 48 8.08 -2.20 16.77
C TYR A 48 9.20 -2.04 17.82
N ASN A 49 9.33 -2.94 18.78
CA ASN A 49 10.38 -2.92 19.80
C ASN A 49 11.71 -3.55 19.35
N ASN A 50 11.77 -4.07 18.12
CA ASN A 50 13.02 -4.42 17.45
C ASN A 50 13.51 -3.21 16.65
N GLU A 51 14.74 -2.77 16.86
CA GLU A 51 15.27 -1.55 16.22
C GLU A 51 15.23 -1.58 14.70
N ASN A 52 15.64 -2.70 14.07
CA ASN A 52 15.66 -2.83 12.61
C ASN A 52 14.25 -2.86 12.03
N ASP A 53 13.32 -3.57 12.68
CA ASP A 53 11.93 -3.63 12.28
C ASP A 53 11.27 -2.24 12.41
N SER A 54 11.55 -1.54 13.51
CA SER A 54 11.01 -0.20 13.78
C SER A 54 11.44 0.81 12.71
N LEU A 55 12.68 0.72 12.23
CA LEU A 55 13.14 1.58 11.13
C LEU A 55 12.28 1.42 9.86
N ILE A 56 11.84 0.20 9.56
CA ILE A 56 10.96 -0.07 8.41
C ILE A 56 9.54 0.41 8.71
N LEU A 57 8.99 0.05 9.88
CA LEU A 57 7.63 0.41 10.29
C LEU A 57 7.40 1.93 10.38
N ARG A 58 8.46 2.72 10.56
CA ARG A 58 8.42 4.18 10.68
C ARG A 58 8.71 4.94 9.37
N GLN A 59 8.91 4.23 8.26
CA GLN A 59 9.14 4.87 6.97
C GLN A 59 7.82 5.19 6.27
N GLN A 60 7.81 6.29 5.54
CA GLN A 60 6.78 6.52 4.51
C GLN A 60 6.98 5.54 3.36
N THR A 61 5.88 4.97 2.92
CA THR A 61 5.88 3.99 1.84
C THR A 61 5.88 4.62 0.45
N LYS A 62 6.34 3.86 -0.53
CA LYS A 62 6.33 4.25 -1.95
C LYS A 62 5.08 3.69 -2.64
N GLU A 63 4.58 4.41 -3.64
CA GLU A 63 3.53 3.92 -4.52
C GLU A 63 4.03 2.81 -5.44
N PHE A 64 3.10 1.99 -5.90
CA PHE A 64 3.31 1.06 -6.99
C PHE A 64 3.08 1.76 -8.33
N SER A 65 3.89 1.41 -9.33
CA SER A 65 3.60 1.72 -10.72
C SER A 65 2.53 0.75 -11.27
N ASN A 66 1.92 1.09 -12.41
CA ASN A 66 0.99 0.17 -13.06
C ASN A 66 1.67 -1.16 -13.46
N THR A 67 2.97 -1.13 -13.77
CA THR A 67 3.74 -2.34 -14.08
C THR A 67 3.92 -3.23 -12.86
N ASP A 68 4.13 -2.63 -11.67
CA ASP A 68 4.20 -3.38 -10.42
C ASP A 68 2.88 -4.09 -10.14
N LEU A 69 1.75 -3.37 -10.26
CA LEU A 69 0.41 -3.89 -9.99
C LEU A 69 -0.01 -5.06 -10.91
N GLN A 70 0.65 -5.19 -12.07
CA GLN A 70 0.41 -6.27 -13.04
C GLN A 70 1.45 -7.39 -12.96
N SER A 71 2.34 -7.37 -11.96
CA SER A 71 3.43 -8.34 -11.84
C SER A 71 3.05 -9.53 -10.97
N ASP A 72 3.65 -10.69 -11.25
CA ASP A 72 3.54 -11.88 -10.39
C ASP A 72 4.08 -11.62 -8.98
N ILE A 73 5.03 -10.70 -8.82
CA ILE A 73 5.57 -10.29 -7.52
C ILE A 73 4.49 -9.61 -6.67
N PHE A 74 3.67 -8.75 -7.28
CA PHE A 74 2.56 -8.09 -6.59
C PHE A 74 1.48 -9.12 -6.16
N GLU A 75 1.12 -10.03 -7.05
CA GLU A 75 0.16 -11.10 -6.72
C GLU A 75 0.67 -12.00 -5.58
N ASN A 76 1.95 -12.40 -5.61
CA ASN A 76 2.56 -13.16 -4.55
C ASN A 76 2.55 -12.40 -3.22
N LEU A 77 2.82 -11.08 -3.23
CA LEU A 77 2.75 -10.25 -2.03
C LEU A 77 1.33 -10.24 -1.44
N LYS A 78 0.29 -10.08 -2.27
CA LYS A 78 -1.11 -10.13 -1.79
C LYS A 78 -1.44 -11.46 -1.13
N ILE A 79 -1.09 -12.58 -1.76
CA ILE A 79 -1.31 -13.93 -1.22
C ILE A 79 -0.63 -14.07 0.14
N GLN A 80 0.63 -13.66 0.25
CA GLN A 80 1.41 -13.79 1.47
C GLN A 80 0.89 -12.89 2.60
N MET A 81 0.50 -11.65 2.29
CA MET A 81 -0.14 -10.75 3.26
C MET A 81 -1.46 -11.34 3.77
N LEU A 82 -2.28 -11.91 2.89
CA LEU A 82 -3.54 -12.55 3.27
C LEU A 82 -3.29 -13.76 4.20
N LEU A 83 -2.37 -14.64 3.84
CA LEU A 83 -1.97 -15.78 4.68
C LEU A 83 -1.41 -15.32 6.05
N THR A 84 -0.77 -14.15 6.09
CA THR A 84 -0.21 -13.60 7.33
C THR A 84 -1.29 -13.06 8.25
N VAL A 85 -2.22 -12.25 7.72
CA VAL A 85 -3.29 -11.64 8.54
C VAL A 85 -4.32 -12.66 9.01
N GLN A 86 -4.61 -13.67 8.19
CA GLN A 86 -5.56 -14.74 8.52
C GLN A 86 -4.98 -15.86 9.38
N ASP A 87 -3.68 -15.83 9.67
CA ASP A 87 -3.09 -16.81 10.56
C ASP A 87 -3.79 -16.78 11.94
N THR A 88 -4.24 -17.94 12.39
CA THR A 88 -5.01 -18.06 13.64
C THR A 88 -4.27 -17.57 14.88
N SER A 89 -2.94 -17.53 14.83
CA SER A 89 -2.11 -16.94 15.89
C SER A 89 -2.13 -15.42 15.90
N ASN A 90 -2.51 -14.78 14.77
CA ASN A 90 -2.54 -13.35 14.61
C ASN A 90 -3.96 -12.77 14.78
N ALA A 91 -4.98 -13.46 14.23
CA ALA A 91 -6.39 -13.05 14.24
C ALA A 91 -6.58 -11.56 13.86
N GLY A 92 -5.85 -11.12 12.83
CA GLY A 92 -5.88 -9.73 12.36
C GLY A 92 -7.09 -9.45 11.46
N VAL A 93 -7.58 -8.22 11.49
CA VAL A 93 -8.68 -7.73 10.62
C VAL A 93 -8.19 -6.78 9.54
N GLY A 94 -6.90 -6.42 9.57
CA GLY A 94 -6.18 -5.63 8.58
C GLY A 94 -4.69 -5.86 8.68
N ILE A 95 -3.97 -5.55 7.60
CA ILE A 95 -2.51 -5.60 7.52
C ILE A 95 -2.01 -4.64 6.44
N ALA A 96 -0.90 -3.97 6.72
CA ALA A 96 -0.19 -3.11 5.77
C ALA A 96 1.15 -3.75 5.33
N ALA A 97 1.56 -3.53 4.09
CA ALA A 97 2.79 -4.10 3.55
C ALA A 97 4.06 -3.76 4.36
N PRO A 98 4.21 -2.57 5.00
CA PRO A 98 5.33 -2.31 5.90
C PRO A 98 5.45 -3.31 7.05
N GLN A 99 4.33 -3.85 7.55
CA GLN A 99 4.34 -4.82 8.64
C GLN A 99 4.97 -6.17 8.26
N VAL A 100 5.09 -6.45 6.96
CA VAL A 100 5.80 -7.63 6.44
C VAL A 100 7.12 -7.28 5.75
N GLY A 101 7.63 -6.07 5.96
CA GLY A 101 8.94 -5.63 5.48
C GLY A 101 8.95 -5.05 4.06
N ILE A 102 7.79 -4.78 3.48
CA ILE A 102 7.67 -4.21 2.13
C ILE A 102 7.20 -2.75 2.23
N SER A 103 8.12 -1.80 2.01
CA SER A 103 7.84 -0.35 2.16
C SER A 103 7.04 0.21 0.96
N ARG A 104 5.86 -0.38 0.70
CA ARG A 104 4.94 -0.02 -0.39
C ARG A 104 3.54 0.26 0.11
N ARG A 105 2.80 1.13 -0.63
CA ARG A 105 1.43 1.53 -0.26
C ARG A 105 0.41 0.46 -0.63
N LEU A 106 0.35 -0.61 0.16
CA LEU A 106 -0.65 -1.68 0.05
C LEU A 106 -1.20 -2.01 1.44
N ILE A 107 -2.51 -2.09 1.53
CA ILE A 107 -3.21 -2.61 2.70
C ILE A 107 -4.17 -3.72 2.29
N ALA A 108 -4.43 -4.65 3.21
CA ALA A 108 -5.55 -5.57 3.16
C ALA A 108 -6.46 -5.30 4.35
N VAL A 109 -7.76 -5.19 4.11
CA VAL A 109 -8.79 -4.86 5.13
C VAL A 109 -9.94 -5.85 5.04
N GLN A 110 -10.36 -6.39 6.17
CA GLN A 110 -11.60 -7.15 6.26
C GLN A 110 -12.79 -6.19 6.23
N ARG A 111 -13.68 -6.37 5.26
CA ARG A 111 -14.82 -5.49 4.98
C ARG A 111 -16.06 -5.93 5.76
N PHE A 112 -16.10 -5.62 7.06
CA PHE A 112 -17.26 -5.90 7.91
C PHE A 112 -18.55 -5.18 7.48
N ASP A 113 -18.42 -4.18 6.62
CA ASP A 113 -19.52 -3.45 6.00
C ASP A 113 -20.06 -4.10 4.71
N LYS A 114 -19.49 -5.25 4.29
CA LYS A 114 -19.92 -6.03 3.12
C LYS A 114 -20.42 -7.41 3.52
N VAL A 115 -21.24 -8.01 2.63
CA VAL A 115 -21.68 -9.40 2.78
C VAL A 115 -20.47 -10.34 2.74
N ASP A 116 -20.47 -11.38 3.58
CA ASP A 116 -19.39 -12.36 3.74
C ASP A 116 -18.07 -11.79 4.29
N GLU A 117 -18.04 -10.50 4.65
CA GLU A 117 -16.91 -9.82 5.30
C GLU A 117 -15.54 -10.12 4.64
N PRO A 118 -15.42 -9.95 3.30
CA PRO A 118 -14.22 -10.36 2.58
C PRO A 118 -13.02 -9.49 2.95
N PHE A 119 -11.81 -10.08 2.82
CA PHE A 119 -10.59 -9.27 2.75
C PHE A 119 -10.44 -8.68 1.37
N GLU A 120 -10.22 -7.36 1.30
CA GLU A 120 -9.96 -6.64 0.06
C GLU A 120 -8.63 -5.90 0.13
N PHE A 121 -7.96 -5.78 -1.03
CA PHE A 121 -6.66 -5.10 -1.14
C PHE A 121 -6.82 -3.71 -1.76
N TYR A 122 -6.07 -2.75 -1.20
CA TYR A 122 -6.11 -1.35 -1.61
C TYR A 122 -4.68 -0.88 -1.91
N ALA A 123 -4.34 -0.82 -3.19
CA ALA A 123 -3.04 -0.33 -3.65
C ALA A 123 -3.02 1.19 -3.75
N ASN A 124 -1.91 1.81 -3.40
CA ASN A 124 -1.72 3.26 -3.38
C ASN A 124 -2.86 3.98 -2.62
N ALA A 125 -3.23 3.42 -1.45
CA ALA A 125 -4.34 3.89 -0.65
C ALA A 125 -4.02 5.20 0.08
N TYR A 126 -4.96 6.16 0.03
CA TYR A 126 -4.95 7.42 0.78
C TYR A 126 -6.34 7.72 1.32
N ILE A 127 -6.43 8.23 2.53
CA ILE A 127 -7.69 8.79 3.03
C ILE A 127 -7.74 10.25 2.59
N VAL A 128 -8.76 10.61 1.80
CA VAL A 128 -8.93 11.95 1.22
C VAL A 128 -10.01 12.77 1.91
N TYR A 129 -10.77 12.16 2.81
CA TYR A 129 -11.75 12.82 3.66
C TYR A 129 -11.91 12.08 4.99
N TYR A 130 -12.09 12.83 6.06
CA TYR A 130 -12.37 12.38 7.41
C TYR A 130 -13.60 13.12 7.93
N SER A 131 -14.62 12.42 8.45
CA SER A 131 -15.77 13.06 9.09
C SER A 131 -15.36 13.79 10.38
N ASP A 132 -16.14 14.82 10.75
CA ASP A 132 -16.01 15.49 12.05
C ASP A 132 -16.50 14.59 13.19
N GLU A 133 -17.49 13.72 12.91
CA GLU A 133 -17.95 12.71 13.85
C GLU A 133 -16.83 11.72 14.14
N LYS A 134 -16.55 11.51 15.44
CA LYS A 134 -15.46 10.66 15.92
C LYS A 134 -16.00 9.56 16.80
N ARG A 135 -15.22 8.50 16.90
CA ARG A 135 -15.41 7.43 17.87
C ARG A 135 -14.09 7.11 18.56
N ILE A 136 -14.17 6.82 19.85
CA ILE A 136 -13.04 6.30 20.63
C ILE A 136 -13.21 4.79 20.76
N GLY A 137 -12.16 4.04 20.50
CA GLY A 137 -12.19 2.58 20.59
C GLY A 137 -10.82 1.98 20.87
N SER A 138 -10.82 0.76 21.42
CA SER A 138 -9.59 0.04 21.72
C SER A 138 -9.00 -0.58 20.46
N GLU A 139 -7.77 -0.18 20.13
CA GLU A 139 -6.98 -0.75 19.05
C GLU A 139 -5.86 -1.65 19.58
N GLY A 140 -5.46 -2.60 18.77
CA GLY A 140 -4.24 -3.40 18.90
C GLY A 140 -3.58 -3.51 17.53
N CYS A 141 -2.34 -3.96 17.46
CA CYS A 141 -1.60 -4.08 16.22
C CYS A 141 -0.75 -5.35 16.23
N LEU A 142 -0.68 -6.04 15.09
CA LEU A 142 0.18 -7.22 14.92
C LEU A 142 1.66 -6.90 15.16
N SER A 143 2.07 -5.68 14.82
CA SER A 143 3.44 -5.19 15.05
C SER A 143 3.72 -4.73 16.48
N ILE A 144 2.68 -4.67 17.34
CA ILE A 144 2.77 -4.25 18.74
C ILE A 144 2.01 -5.26 19.62
N PRO A 145 2.55 -6.47 19.78
CA PRO A 145 1.87 -7.55 20.49
C PRO A 145 1.67 -7.19 21.97
N ASN A 146 0.59 -7.73 22.55
CA ASN A 146 0.26 -7.62 23.98
C ASN A 146 -0.02 -6.19 24.48
N LEU A 147 -0.16 -5.21 23.61
CA LEU A 147 -0.55 -3.85 23.96
C LEU A 147 -1.86 -3.48 23.24
N ARG A 148 -2.75 -2.85 23.96
CA ARG A 148 -3.97 -2.24 23.42
C ARG A 148 -4.14 -0.86 24.03
N GLY A 149 -4.79 0.03 23.30
CA GLY A 149 -5.07 1.38 23.80
C GLY A 149 -6.20 2.04 23.03
N ASN A 150 -6.84 3.02 23.63
CA ASN A 150 -7.93 3.74 23.00
C ASN A 150 -7.40 4.81 22.07
N VAL A 151 -7.97 4.86 20.87
CA VAL A 151 -7.64 5.82 19.81
C VAL A 151 -8.93 6.48 19.33
N GLU A 152 -8.88 7.77 19.06
CA GLU A 152 -9.97 8.50 18.42
C GLU A 152 -9.84 8.41 16.89
N ARG A 153 -10.91 7.96 16.22
CA ARG A 153 -10.98 7.81 14.76
C ARG A 153 -12.23 8.47 14.22
N SER A 154 -12.16 8.90 12.95
CA SER A 154 -13.35 9.39 12.24
C SER A 154 -14.33 8.25 11.99
N GLU A 155 -15.62 8.51 12.23
CA GLU A 155 -16.68 7.53 12.00
C GLU A 155 -16.81 7.18 10.52
N THR A 156 -16.64 8.16 9.64
CA THR A 156 -16.71 7.98 8.17
C THR A 156 -15.48 8.57 7.50
N ILE A 157 -14.94 7.84 6.52
CA ILE A 157 -13.83 8.27 5.68
C ILE A 157 -14.16 8.10 4.20
N VAL A 158 -13.42 8.80 3.34
CA VAL A 158 -13.32 8.47 1.91
C VAL A 158 -11.88 8.03 1.63
N VAL A 159 -11.73 6.80 1.17
CA VAL A 159 -10.44 6.26 0.73
C VAL A 159 -10.34 6.33 -0.78
N LYS A 160 -9.20 6.81 -1.29
CA LYS A 160 -8.80 6.79 -2.70
C LYS A 160 -7.72 5.72 -2.87
N TYR A 161 -7.82 4.92 -3.91
CA TYR A 161 -6.86 3.83 -4.20
C TYR A 161 -6.81 3.54 -5.70
N ILE A 162 -5.90 2.68 -6.12
CA ILE A 162 -5.83 2.15 -7.48
C ILE A 162 -6.45 0.75 -7.48
N ASP A 163 -7.47 0.57 -8.30
CA ASP A 163 -8.03 -0.75 -8.60
C ASP A 163 -7.02 -1.59 -9.37
N THR A 164 -6.69 -2.77 -8.83
CA THR A 164 -5.58 -3.59 -9.35
C THR A 164 -5.92 -4.34 -10.63
N GLU A 165 -7.21 -4.44 -10.99
CA GLU A 165 -7.67 -5.09 -12.22
C GLU A 165 -7.75 -4.08 -13.35
N THR A 166 -8.39 -2.93 -13.10
CA THR A 166 -8.62 -1.90 -14.14
C THR A 166 -7.52 -0.85 -14.22
N LEU A 167 -6.62 -0.79 -13.22
CA LEU A 167 -5.56 0.21 -13.03
C LEU A 167 -6.08 1.66 -12.96
N LYS A 168 -7.34 1.83 -12.59
CA LYS A 168 -7.97 3.14 -12.47
C LYS A 168 -8.04 3.59 -11.02
N PRO A 169 -7.92 4.90 -10.77
CA PRO A 169 -8.20 5.43 -9.45
C PRO A 169 -9.70 5.29 -9.13
N LEU A 170 -9.99 4.73 -7.96
CA LEU A 170 -11.31 4.62 -7.38
C LEU A 170 -11.35 5.32 -6.02
N THR A 171 -12.57 5.60 -5.57
CA THR A 171 -12.84 6.06 -4.22
C THR A 171 -13.96 5.21 -3.61
N ASP A 172 -13.85 4.95 -2.30
CA ASP A 172 -14.87 4.26 -1.54
C ASP A 172 -15.17 5.06 -0.25
N THR A 173 -16.43 5.11 0.14
CA THR A 173 -16.87 5.73 1.39
C THR A 173 -17.13 4.64 2.40
N VAL A 174 -16.41 4.67 3.52
CA VAL A 174 -16.40 3.62 4.53
C VAL A 174 -16.74 4.21 5.90
N SER A 175 -17.60 3.54 6.67
CA SER A 175 -18.03 3.99 7.99
C SER A 175 -17.89 2.90 9.05
N GLY A 176 -18.03 3.31 10.32
CA GLY A 176 -18.06 2.40 11.46
C GLY A 176 -16.72 1.72 11.72
N PHE A 177 -16.75 0.46 12.16
CA PHE A 177 -15.54 -0.29 12.51
C PHE A 177 -14.60 -0.48 11.32
N THR A 178 -15.13 -0.69 10.11
CA THR A 178 -14.30 -0.81 8.91
C THR A 178 -13.53 0.47 8.63
N SER A 179 -14.12 1.65 8.90
CA SER A 179 -13.39 2.94 8.80
C SER A 179 -12.20 3.00 9.77
N VAL A 180 -12.35 2.47 10.99
CA VAL A 180 -11.24 2.40 11.97
C VAL A 180 -10.09 1.56 11.42
N ILE A 181 -10.39 0.38 10.85
CA ILE A 181 -9.37 -0.50 10.27
C ILE A 181 -8.61 0.22 9.15
N PHE A 182 -9.32 0.85 8.22
CA PHE A 182 -8.67 1.62 7.15
C PHE A 182 -7.74 2.71 7.69
N GLN A 183 -8.18 3.47 8.69
CA GLN A 183 -7.36 4.52 9.29
C GLN A 183 -6.10 3.96 9.95
N HIS A 184 -6.22 2.82 10.62
CA HIS A 184 -5.09 2.12 11.24
C HIS A 184 -4.07 1.65 10.16
N GLU A 185 -4.56 0.98 9.10
CA GLU A 185 -3.68 0.44 8.06
C GLU A 185 -3.05 1.54 7.19
N VAL A 186 -3.77 2.63 6.90
CA VAL A 186 -3.20 3.77 6.17
C VAL A 186 -2.16 4.51 7.02
N ASP A 187 -2.34 4.60 8.34
CA ASP A 187 -1.31 5.13 9.24
C ASP A 187 0.01 4.37 9.09
N HIS A 188 -0.02 3.04 9.01
CA HIS A 188 1.18 2.24 8.75
C HIS A 188 1.89 2.62 7.44
N LEU A 189 1.13 2.98 6.39
CA LEU A 189 1.71 3.44 5.12
C LEU A 189 2.46 4.77 5.26
N ASP A 190 2.09 5.57 6.25
CA ASP A 190 2.69 6.87 6.54
C ASP A 190 3.71 6.81 7.70
N GLY A 191 4.07 5.60 8.16
CA GLY A 191 5.03 5.36 9.24
C GLY A 191 4.51 5.69 10.63
N ILE A 192 3.18 5.79 10.79
CA ILE A 192 2.49 6.10 12.05
C ILE A 192 1.97 4.80 12.66
N LEU A 193 2.14 4.65 13.96
CA LEU A 193 1.60 3.54 14.73
C LEU A 193 0.48 4.03 15.65
N TYR A 194 -0.52 3.19 15.96
CA TYR A 194 -1.65 3.60 16.80
C TYR A 194 -1.21 4.13 18.17
N ILE A 195 -0.06 3.69 18.69
CA ILE A 195 0.51 4.18 19.95
C ILE A 195 0.89 5.66 19.91
N ASP A 196 1.06 6.27 18.73
CA ASP A 196 1.31 7.70 18.56
C ASP A 196 0.03 8.54 18.69
N LYS A 197 -1.12 7.86 18.70
CA LYS A 197 -2.47 8.46 18.70
C LYS A 197 -3.32 8.02 19.90
N LEU A 198 -2.67 7.48 20.94
CA LEU A 198 -3.38 7.06 22.16
C LEU A 198 -4.14 8.24 22.77
N HIS A 199 -5.42 7.99 23.08
CA HIS A 199 -6.26 8.97 23.75
C HIS A 199 -5.87 9.06 25.25
N PRO A 200 -5.59 10.26 25.77
CA PRO A 200 -5.02 10.42 27.11
C PRO A 200 -5.96 10.08 28.26
N ASP A 201 -7.27 10.05 28.03
CA ASP A 201 -8.29 10.06 29.09
C ASP A 201 -9.10 8.76 29.22
N VAL A 202 -8.61 7.61 28.74
CA VAL A 202 -9.38 6.35 28.79
C VAL A 202 -8.51 5.16 29.16
#